data_0d11e0ab9ca3cb72de487a6a2ea25708
#
_entry.id   0d11e0ab9ca3cb72de487a6a2ea25708
#
_cell.length_a   1.000
_cell.length_b   1.000
_cell.length_c   1.000
_cell.angle_alpha   90.00
_cell.angle_beta   90.00
_cell.angle_gamma   90.00
#
_symmetry.space_group_name_H-M   'P 1'
#
loop_
_entity.id
_entity.type
_entity.pdbx_description
1 polymer ?
#
loop_
_entity_poly.entity_id
_entity_poly.type
_entity_poly.pdbx_seq_one_letter_code
_entity_poly.pdbx_strand_id
1 'polypeptide(L)'
;MNRREFVMMGAATAALTGTTTTLAGNGGIVKHDSPPRNRRPYSGLDWSKVVRIKTTSHGHAPNQWWVDQYLKRGFGLLTLSNYYPSAPWCPLAKMTENYYRVHHDHPVMVKGKRVEGPFNWNRIIAPWKHTLSAEEMAKKPAWAANYPFVEGKKMFKPLPKGILEAPNAEHHGFLLENGKPAENLHMCAPGSNFASGTFDAHNMFKTLSHGYHYGSGEFWGTAIDRMIAGLIHPDGGGVTINHPTWTKLDHELMLKLLDRDPRVLGIEVIEGSGYNSENYWDWALTTGRQCFGFFVPDWWVDKKVFGANILCVQERTVHACLKAYREGNFYGALNAMDELAFTRIAFDGKTVTASTDKPARFEIITSRGVVKENKGSEISWTVEDEKPWQGPGFHIFARVKAYATDGSGEVLFSQPFMLKPVT
;
A
#
# COMPACT_ATOMS: atom_id res chain seq x y z
N MET A 1 6.55 30.25 -3.14
CA MET A 1 5.28 30.37 -2.39
C MET A 1 5.54 30.04 -0.92
N ASN A 2 5.20 30.96 -0.04
CA ASN A 2 5.52 30.87 1.38
C ASN A 2 4.45 30.03 2.09
N ARG A 3 4.82 29.14 3.01
CA ARG A 3 3.95 28.19 3.75
C ARG A 3 2.67 28.84 4.35
N ARG A 4 2.65 30.15 4.53
CA ARG A 4 1.52 30.90 5.08
C ARG A 4 0.37 31.19 4.11
N GLU A 5 0.62 31.17 2.81
CA GLU A 5 -0.42 31.48 1.80
C GLU A 5 -1.25 30.26 1.38
N PHE A 6 -0.74 29.06 1.65
CA PHE A 6 -1.40 27.81 1.22
C PHE A 6 -2.57 27.38 2.13
N VAL A 7 -2.61 27.88 3.38
CA VAL A 7 -3.63 27.47 4.37
C VAL A 7 -4.97 28.23 4.19
N MET A 8 -4.99 29.30 3.43
CA MET A 8 -6.16 30.19 3.31
C MET A 8 -7.13 29.85 2.17
N MET A 9 -6.83 28.88 1.31
CA MET A 9 -7.68 28.54 0.15
C MET A 9 -8.58 27.30 0.33
N GLY A 10 -8.59 26.66 1.48
CA GLY A 10 -9.23 25.36 1.72
C GLY A 10 -10.55 25.36 2.47
N ALA A 11 -11.21 26.50 2.69
CA ALA A 11 -12.45 26.55 3.47
C ALA A 11 -13.65 27.00 2.62
N ALA A 12 -14.09 26.16 1.70
CA ALA A 12 -15.42 26.25 1.13
C ALA A 12 -16.12 24.91 1.33
N THR A 13 -16.91 24.83 2.38
CA THR A 13 -17.74 23.68 2.75
C THR A 13 -18.94 23.64 1.81
N ALA A 14 -19.02 22.65 0.94
CA ALA A 14 -20.27 22.24 0.29
C ALA A 14 -20.75 20.94 0.94
N ALA A 15 -21.79 21.04 1.75
CA ALA A 15 -22.56 19.88 2.20
C ALA A 15 -23.34 19.33 1.00
N LEU A 16 -22.95 18.19 0.49
CA LEU A 16 -23.71 17.42 -0.49
C LEU A 16 -24.29 16.19 0.20
N THR A 17 -25.58 16.27 0.52
CA THR A 17 -26.44 15.10 0.79
C THR A 17 -26.59 14.32 -0.51
N GLY A 18 -25.80 13.28 -0.69
CA GLY A 18 -25.83 12.43 -1.87
C GLY A 18 -26.89 11.34 -1.76
N THR A 19 -28.00 11.49 -2.44
CA THR A 19 -28.88 10.38 -2.83
C THR A 19 -28.21 9.57 -3.94
N THR A 20 -27.82 8.36 -3.64
CA THR A 20 -27.28 7.40 -4.59
C THR A 20 -28.40 6.87 -5.50
N THR A 21 -28.35 7.24 -6.76
CA THR A 21 -29.10 6.57 -7.82
C THR A 21 -28.36 5.31 -8.26
N THR A 22 -28.94 4.17 -7.98
CA THR A 22 -28.46 2.85 -8.40
C THR A 22 -28.74 2.63 -9.88
N LEU A 23 -27.70 2.41 -10.68
CA LEU A 23 -27.82 1.74 -11.97
C LEU A 23 -27.75 0.23 -11.74
N ALA A 24 -28.85 -0.44 -12.02
CA ALA A 24 -29.00 -1.88 -11.83
C ALA A 24 -28.21 -2.66 -12.88
N GLY A 25 -27.13 -3.30 -12.45
CA GLY A 25 -26.54 -4.47 -13.12
C GLY A 25 -26.66 -5.65 -12.15
N ASN A 26 -27.35 -6.69 -12.55
CA ASN A 26 -27.60 -7.91 -11.76
C ASN A 26 -26.30 -8.67 -11.48
N GLY A 27 -25.66 -8.35 -10.40
CA GLY A 27 -24.66 -9.14 -9.70
C GLY A 27 -24.79 -8.75 -8.24
N GLY A 28 -25.32 -9.66 -7.41
CA GLY A 28 -25.57 -9.39 -6.01
C GLY A 28 -24.28 -9.02 -5.28
N ILE A 29 -24.07 -7.72 -5.07
CA ILE A 29 -23.01 -7.21 -4.21
C ILE A 29 -23.45 -7.54 -2.79
N VAL A 30 -22.78 -8.48 -2.16
CA VAL A 30 -22.87 -8.69 -0.72
C VAL A 30 -22.46 -7.39 -0.06
N LYS A 31 -23.40 -6.66 0.53
CA LYS A 31 -23.11 -5.52 1.40
C LYS A 31 -22.36 -6.06 2.61
N HIS A 32 -21.04 -6.08 2.54
CA HIS A 32 -20.25 -6.17 3.75
C HIS A 32 -20.37 -4.84 4.47
N ASP A 33 -20.68 -4.86 5.75
CA ASP A 33 -20.65 -3.68 6.59
C ASP A 33 -19.27 -3.02 6.44
N SER A 34 -19.28 -1.81 5.90
CA SER A 34 -18.03 -1.08 5.69
C SER A 34 -17.41 -0.78 7.05
N PRO A 35 -16.14 -1.11 7.27
CA PRO A 35 -15.50 -0.81 8.54
C PRO A 35 -15.51 0.69 8.81
N PRO A 36 -15.51 1.12 10.08
CA PRO A 36 -15.55 2.52 10.43
C PRO A 36 -14.37 3.28 9.78
N ARG A 37 -14.62 4.47 9.27
CA ARG A 37 -13.58 5.31 8.65
C ARG A 37 -12.54 5.80 9.65
N ASN A 38 -12.93 5.95 10.93
CA ASN A 38 -12.05 6.41 11.99
C ASN A 38 -11.56 5.22 12.82
N ARG A 39 -10.46 4.63 12.40
CA ARG A 39 -9.78 3.59 13.18
C ARG A 39 -8.85 4.24 14.19
N ARG A 40 -8.70 3.60 15.33
CA ARG A 40 -7.74 4.01 16.36
C ARG A 40 -6.53 3.07 16.28
N PRO A 41 -5.45 3.48 15.59
CA PRO A 41 -4.24 2.66 15.52
C PRO A 41 -3.79 2.24 16.92
N TYR A 42 -3.27 1.02 17.02
CA TYR A 42 -2.73 0.43 18.24
C TYR A 42 -3.73 0.22 19.38
N SER A 43 -5.02 0.53 19.17
CA SER A 43 -6.04 0.27 20.20
C SER A 43 -6.24 -1.24 20.37
N GLY A 44 -6.32 -1.67 21.63
CA GLY A 44 -6.52 -3.10 21.94
C GLY A 44 -5.26 -3.96 21.87
N LEU A 45 -4.08 -3.41 21.54
CA LEU A 45 -2.82 -4.14 21.60
C LEU A 45 -2.32 -4.28 23.05
N ASP A 46 -2.10 -5.52 23.47
CA ASP A 46 -1.27 -5.82 24.65
C ASP A 46 0.20 -5.78 24.24
N TRP A 47 0.84 -4.64 24.43
CA TRP A 47 2.22 -4.41 24.01
C TRP A 47 3.23 -5.37 24.64
N SER A 48 2.91 -5.99 25.78
CA SER A 48 3.76 -7.02 26.41
C SER A 48 3.79 -8.34 25.62
N LYS A 49 2.81 -8.55 24.74
CA LYS A 49 2.66 -9.75 23.91
C LYS A 49 2.83 -9.48 22.42
N VAL A 50 3.15 -8.24 22.04
CA VAL A 50 3.30 -7.90 20.63
C VAL A 50 4.47 -8.64 19.99
N VAL A 51 4.17 -9.35 18.92
CA VAL A 51 5.14 -9.88 17.97
C VAL A 51 5.26 -8.89 16.82
N ARG A 52 6.48 -8.45 16.53
CA ARG A 52 6.78 -7.54 15.41
C ARG A 52 7.10 -8.35 14.18
N ILE A 53 6.42 -8.08 13.07
CA ILE A 53 6.65 -8.76 11.80
C ILE A 53 6.96 -7.73 10.74
N LYS A 54 8.21 -7.74 10.26
CA LYS A 54 8.63 -6.90 9.13
C LYS A 54 7.99 -7.39 7.85
N THR A 55 7.46 -6.47 7.06
CA THR A 55 6.77 -6.75 5.81
C THR A 55 6.78 -5.55 4.87
N THR A 56 6.19 -5.72 3.72
CA THR A 56 5.95 -4.66 2.74
C THR A 56 4.53 -4.74 2.21
N SER A 57 3.96 -3.62 1.78
CA SER A 57 2.72 -3.59 0.97
C SER A 57 3.02 -3.48 -0.53
N HIS A 58 4.28 -3.20 -0.89
CA HIS A 58 4.74 -3.08 -2.25
C HIS A 58 6.19 -3.55 -2.35
N GLY A 59 6.42 -4.60 -3.07
CA GLY A 59 7.76 -5.12 -3.29
C GLY A 59 7.81 -6.16 -4.40
N HIS A 60 8.88 -6.14 -5.17
CA HIS A 60 9.07 -7.01 -6.32
C HIS A 60 10.18 -8.03 -6.09
N ALA A 61 9.94 -9.24 -6.55
CA ALA A 61 10.92 -10.32 -6.52
C ALA A 61 10.93 -11.09 -7.85
N PRO A 62 11.71 -10.62 -8.84
CA PRO A 62 11.77 -11.25 -10.15
C PRO A 62 12.35 -12.66 -10.14
N ASN A 63 13.21 -12.94 -9.21
CA ASN A 63 13.89 -14.23 -9.08
C ASN A 63 14.23 -14.53 -7.62
N GLN A 64 14.77 -15.71 -7.36
CA GLN A 64 15.09 -16.19 -6.02
C GLN A 64 16.05 -15.26 -5.27
N TRP A 65 17.00 -14.62 -5.99
CA TRP A 65 17.94 -13.70 -5.34
C TRP A 65 17.24 -12.55 -4.61
N TRP A 66 16.18 -11.99 -5.21
CA TRP A 66 15.38 -10.95 -4.57
C TRP A 66 14.62 -11.46 -3.35
N VAL A 67 14.02 -12.64 -3.44
CA VAL A 67 13.39 -13.29 -2.28
C VAL A 67 14.41 -13.47 -1.15
N ASP A 68 15.62 -13.91 -1.50
CA ASP A 68 16.71 -14.10 -0.53
C ASP A 68 17.14 -12.75 0.10
N GLN A 69 17.04 -11.60 -0.62
CA GLN A 69 17.28 -10.28 -0.02
C GLN A 69 16.20 -9.90 1.01
N TYR A 70 14.91 -10.15 0.72
CA TYR A 70 13.85 -9.96 1.70
C TYR A 70 14.09 -10.79 2.96
N LEU A 71 14.39 -12.07 2.80
CA LEU A 71 14.66 -12.98 3.92
C LEU A 71 15.88 -12.55 4.74
N LYS A 72 16.97 -12.17 4.06
CA LYS A 72 18.20 -11.67 4.71
C LYS A 72 17.96 -10.43 5.54
N ARG A 73 16.99 -9.60 5.16
CA ARG A 73 16.62 -8.37 5.85
C ARG A 73 15.53 -8.57 6.90
N GLY A 74 15.21 -9.82 7.26
CA GLY A 74 14.30 -10.16 8.34
C GLY A 74 12.82 -10.02 8.01
N PHE A 75 12.43 -9.95 6.74
CA PHE A 75 11.02 -9.95 6.38
C PHE A 75 10.37 -11.25 6.80
N GLY A 76 9.34 -11.15 7.63
CA GLY A 76 8.61 -12.28 8.20
C GLY A 76 7.28 -12.57 7.55
N LEU A 77 6.76 -11.62 6.78
CA LEU A 77 5.61 -11.77 5.89
C LEU A 77 6.00 -11.19 4.53
N LEU A 78 5.82 -11.97 3.48
CA LEU A 78 5.99 -11.52 2.09
C LEU A 78 4.62 -11.28 1.45
N THR A 79 4.32 -10.03 1.14
CA THR A 79 3.18 -9.59 0.32
C THR A 79 3.72 -9.00 -0.96
N LEU A 80 4.38 -9.84 -1.77
CA LEU A 80 5.01 -9.41 -3.00
C LEU A 80 3.97 -8.99 -4.03
N SER A 81 4.19 -7.85 -4.63
CA SER A 81 3.28 -7.21 -5.57
C SER A 81 3.68 -7.43 -7.03
N ASN A 82 4.19 -8.61 -7.33
CA ASN A 82 4.56 -8.97 -8.70
C ASN A 82 3.35 -8.80 -9.65
N TYR A 83 3.62 -8.40 -10.87
CA TYR A 83 2.58 -8.17 -11.87
C TYR A 83 2.09 -9.49 -12.47
N TYR A 84 0.77 -9.64 -12.58
CA TYR A 84 0.15 -10.80 -13.19
C TYR A 84 -0.87 -10.36 -14.24
N PRO A 85 -0.86 -10.94 -15.44
CA PRO A 85 -1.82 -10.57 -16.47
C PRO A 85 -3.20 -11.13 -16.13
N SER A 86 -4.13 -10.29 -15.69
CA SER A 86 -5.56 -10.60 -15.48
C SER A 86 -5.83 -11.87 -14.66
N ALA A 87 -4.86 -12.36 -13.94
CA ALA A 87 -4.96 -13.56 -13.13
C ALA A 87 -4.82 -13.22 -11.65
N PRO A 88 -5.50 -13.94 -10.76
CA PRO A 88 -5.33 -13.72 -9.34
C PRO A 88 -3.92 -14.11 -8.90
N TRP A 89 -3.57 -13.66 -7.71
CA TRP A 89 -2.29 -13.95 -7.08
C TRP A 89 -2.01 -15.46 -6.96
N CYS A 90 -0.74 -15.82 -7.03
CA CYS A 90 -0.24 -17.18 -6.91
C CYS A 90 0.94 -17.25 -5.95
N PRO A 91 1.00 -18.25 -5.05
CA PRO A 91 2.13 -18.46 -4.16
C PRO A 91 3.45 -18.61 -4.91
N LEU A 92 4.55 -18.08 -4.36
CA LEU A 92 5.88 -18.17 -4.96
C LEU A 92 6.28 -19.61 -5.33
N ALA A 93 5.99 -20.56 -4.45
CA ALA A 93 6.34 -21.98 -4.70
C ALA A 93 5.66 -22.59 -5.94
N LYS A 94 4.66 -21.91 -6.50
CA LYS A 94 3.96 -22.31 -7.74
C LYS A 94 4.35 -21.47 -8.94
N MET A 95 5.30 -20.54 -8.80
CA MET A 95 5.74 -19.63 -9.84
C MET A 95 7.15 -19.97 -10.32
N THR A 96 7.41 -19.62 -11.57
CA THR A 96 8.76 -19.62 -12.13
C THR A 96 9.44 -18.28 -11.94
N GLU A 97 10.75 -18.29 -11.75
CA GLU A 97 11.55 -17.07 -11.75
C GLU A 97 11.34 -16.28 -13.04
N ASN A 98 11.35 -14.96 -12.94
CA ASN A 98 11.10 -14.04 -14.04
C ASN A 98 9.72 -14.21 -14.71
N TYR A 99 8.78 -14.92 -14.06
CA TYR A 99 7.44 -15.09 -14.58
C TYR A 99 6.78 -13.74 -14.92
N TYR A 100 6.89 -12.77 -14.04
CA TYR A 100 6.34 -11.43 -14.26
C TYR A 100 7.14 -10.66 -15.33
N ARG A 101 8.45 -10.89 -15.54
CA ARG A 101 9.21 -10.27 -16.63
C ARG A 101 8.70 -10.66 -18.00
N VAL A 102 8.20 -11.88 -18.13
CA VAL A 102 7.55 -12.31 -19.37
C VAL A 102 6.32 -11.44 -19.67
N HIS A 103 5.71 -10.91 -18.63
CA HIS A 103 4.51 -10.10 -18.73
C HIS A 103 4.78 -8.60 -18.61
N HIS A 104 5.84 -8.21 -17.93
CA HIS A 104 6.20 -6.83 -17.67
C HIS A 104 7.27 -6.29 -18.62
N ASP A 105 8.34 -7.04 -18.88
CA ASP A 105 9.44 -6.61 -19.74
C ASP A 105 9.15 -6.90 -21.23
N HIS A 106 8.01 -6.44 -21.70
CA HIS A 106 7.74 -6.49 -23.12
C HIS A 106 8.27 -5.26 -23.85
N PRO A 107 8.69 -5.45 -25.07
CA PRO A 107 8.78 -6.70 -25.83
C PRO A 107 9.92 -7.58 -25.34
N VAL A 108 9.71 -8.89 -25.39
CA VAL A 108 10.82 -9.83 -25.22
C VAL A 108 11.80 -9.56 -26.33
N MET A 109 12.97 -9.08 -25.98
CA MET A 109 14.02 -8.75 -26.93
C MET A 109 14.98 -9.93 -27.01
N VAL A 110 15.09 -10.54 -28.18
CA VAL A 110 16.10 -11.55 -28.46
C VAL A 110 17.06 -10.99 -29.48
N LYS A 111 18.33 -10.82 -29.10
CA LYS A 111 19.39 -10.25 -29.97
C LYS A 111 18.99 -8.90 -30.58
N GLY A 112 18.39 -8.02 -29.77
CA GLY A 112 17.97 -6.68 -30.19
C GLY A 112 16.72 -6.62 -31.08
N LYS A 113 16.06 -7.74 -31.34
CA LYS A 113 14.82 -7.78 -32.12
C LYS A 113 13.65 -8.14 -31.21
N ARG A 114 12.53 -7.44 -31.39
CA ARG A 114 11.27 -7.78 -30.72
C ARG A 114 10.83 -9.15 -31.20
N VAL A 115 10.61 -10.06 -30.26
CA VAL A 115 10.07 -11.39 -30.54
C VAL A 115 8.57 -11.36 -30.27
N GLU A 116 7.79 -11.61 -31.31
CA GLU A 116 6.37 -11.88 -31.22
C GLU A 116 6.16 -13.38 -31.46
N GLY A 117 5.46 -14.03 -30.57
CA GLY A 117 5.22 -15.46 -30.67
C GLY A 117 3.90 -15.86 -30.05
N PRO A 118 3.51 -17.13 -30.20
CA PRO A 118 2.24 -17.61 -29.65
C PRO A 118 2.25 -17.50 -28.13
N PHE A 119 1.19 -16.91 -27.61
CA PHE A 119 0.94 -16.75 -26.20
C PHE A 119 0.05 -17.86 -25.68
N ASN A 120 0.53 -18.67 -24.73
CA ASN A 120 -0.25 -19.77 -24.20
C ASN A 120 -1.02 -19.33 -22.94
N TRP A 121 -2.21 -18.77 -23.16
CA TRP A 121 -3.10 -18.30 -22.10
C TRP A 121 -3.44 -19.39 -21.07
N ASN A 122 -3.70 -20.61 -21.52
CA ASN A 122 -4.07 -21.71 -20.62
C ASN A 122 -2.94 -22.07 -19.65
N ARG A 123 -1.69 -21.93 -20.05
CA ARG A 123 -0.54 -22.13 -19.14
C ARG A 123 -0.42 -21.03 -18.12
N ILE A 124 -0.70 -19.79 -18.51
CA ILE A 124 -0.63 -18.63 -17.61
C ILE A 124 -1.68 -18.72 -16.53
N ILE A 125 -2.91 -19.05 -16.86
CA ILE A 125 -4.02 -19.14 -15.90
C ILE A 125 -4.08 -20.48 -15.16
N ALA A 126 -3.35 -21.50 -15.58
CA ALA A 126 -3.41 -22.84 -15.00
C ALA A 126 -3.17 -22.85 -13.46
N PRO A 127 -2.20 -22.11 -12.92
CA PRO A 127 -1.98 -22.03 -11.48
C PRO A 127 -3.16 -21.44 -10.70
N TRP A 128 -4.03 -20.66 -11.34
CA TRP A 128 -5.13 -19.92 -10.72
C TRP A 128 -6.52 -20.49 -11.01
N LYS A 129 -6.61 -21.65 -11.63
CA LYS A 129 -7.90 -22.29 -11.96
C LYS A 129 -8.89 -22.36 -10.80
N HIS A 130 -8.38 -22.49 -9.59
CA HIS A 130 -9.21 -22.61 -8.39
C HIS A 130 -9.77 -21.28 -7.89
N THR A 131 -9.27 -20.16 -8.41
CA THR A 131 -9.66 -18.80 -7.98
C THR A 131 -10.35 -17.99 -9.06
N LEU A 132 -10.25 -18.44 -10.33
CA LEU A 132 -10.92 -17.81 -11.45
C LEU A 132 -12.27 -18.47 -11.72
N SER A 133 -13.29 -17.66 -12.00
CA SER A 133 -14.55 -18.15 -12.56
C SER A 133 -14.33 -18.68 -13.97
N ALA A 134 -15.26 -19.53 -14.45
CA ALA A 134 -15.23 -20.02 -15.83
C ALA A 134 -15.29 -18.86 -16.84
N GLU A 135 -16.03 -17.80 -16.50
CA GLU A 135 -16.16 -16.61 -17.34
C GLU A 135 -14.82 -15.84 -17.42
N GLU A 136 -14.13 -15.65 -16.29
CA GLU A 136 -12.82 -15.01 -16.26
C GLU A 136 -11.76 -15.81 -17.01
N MET A 137 -11.79 -17.14 -16.89
CA MET A 137 -10.91 -18.02 -17.67
C MET A 137 -11.19 -17.97 -19.16
N ALA A 138 -12.45 -17.76 -19.57
CA ALA A 138 -12.85 -17.66 -20.97
C ALA A 138 -12.49 -16.31 -21.60
N LYS A 139 -12.30 -15.25 -20.81
CA LYS A 139 -11.94 -13.91 -21.26
C LYS A 139 -10.48 -13.83 -21.70
N LYS A 140 -10.10 -14.63 -22.69
CA LYS A 140 -8.80 -14.49 -23.34
C LYS A 140 -8.78 -13.19 -24.14
N PRO A 141 -7.95 -12.20 -23.76
CA PRO A 141 -7.83 -10.96 -24.51
C PRO A 141 -7.32 -11.23 -25.92
N ALA A 142 -7.81 -10.51 -26.92
CA ALA A 142 -7.38 -10.67 -28.32
C ALA A 142 -5.86 -10.51 -28.50
N TRP A 143 -5.25 -9.57 -27.75
CA TRP A 143 -3.79 -9.34 -27.75
C TRP A 143 -3.00 -10.56 -27.24
N ALA A 144 -3.57 -11.38 -26.37
CA ALA A 144 -2.89 -12.56 -25.80
C ALA A 144 -2.48 -13.59 -26.85
N ALA A 145 -3.16 -13.60 -28.02
CA ALA A 145 -2.78 -14.47 -29.12
C ALA A 145 -1.42 -14.11 -29.74
N ASN A 146 -1.02 -12.86 -29.65
CA ASN A 146 0.17 -12.30 -30.29
C ASN A 146 1.34 -12.06 -29.33
N TYR A 147 1.18 -12.39 -28.05
CA TYR A 147 2.24 -12.21 -27.07
C TYR A 147 3.13 -13.45 -26.95
N PRO A 148 4.45 -13.28 -27.00
CA PRO A 148 5.38 -14.38 -26.78
C PRO A 148 5.31 -14.80 -25.32
N PHE A 149 5.11 -16.07 -25.07
CA PHE A 149 5.26 -16.69 -23.76
C PHE A 149 6.64 -17.34 -23.66
N VAL A 150 7.49 -16.74 -22.84
CA VAL A 150 8.77 -17.36 -22.48
C VAL A 150 8.55 -18.09 -21.15
N GLU A 151 8.61 -19.42 -21.19
CA GLU A 151 8.52 -20.22 -19.99
C GLU A 151 9.73 -20.01 -19.12
N GLY A 152 9.51 -19.57 -17.88
CA GLY A 152 10.57 -19.56 -16.86
C GLY A 152 11.00 -21.00 -16.60
N LYS A 153 12.31 -21.25 -16.67
CA LYS A 153 12.84 -22.63 -16.51
C LYS A 153 13.05 -23.04 -15.07
N LYS A 154 13.02 -22.11 -14.14
CA LYS A 154 13.34 -22.35 -12.73
C LYS A 154 12.23 -21.88 -11.82
N MET A 155 11.74 -22.77 -10.98
CA MET A 155 10.76 -22.45 -9.95
C MET A 155 11.41 -21.69 -8.79
N PHE A 156 10.64 -20.82 -8.14
CA PHE A 156 11.04 -20.30 -6.84
C PHE A 156 11.13 -21.43 -5.83
N LYS A 157 12.04 -21.29 -4.87
CA LYS A 157 12.11 -22.21 -3.73
C LYS A 157 10.91 -21.96 -2.81
N PRO A 158 10.41 -23.02 -2.13
CA PRO A 158 9.48 -22.84 -1.03
C PRO A 158 10.05 -21.90 0.03
N LEU A 159 9.23 -21.06 0.61
CA LEU A 159 9.64 -20.19 1.70
C LEU A 159 10.06 -20.99 2.92
N PRO A 160 11.06 -20.54 3.69
CA PRO A 160 11.47 -21.17 4.94
C PRO A 160 10.30 -21.27 5.93
N LYS A 161 10.32 -22.30 6.78
CA LYS A 161 9.34 -22.46 7.86
C LYS A 161 9.29 -21.18 8.72
N GLY A 162 8.09 -20.69 8.98
CA GLY A 162 7.86 -19.49 9.78
C GLY A 162 7.85 -18.18 9.00
N ILE A 163 8.19 -18.19 7.71
CA ILE A 163 7.94 -17.05 6.83
C ILE A 163 6.51 -17.19 6.30
N LEU A 164 5.74 -16.12 6.48
CA LEU A 164 4.37 -16.03 6.00
C LEU A 164 4.36 -15.47 4.58
N GLU A 165 3.30 -15.78 3.84
CA GLU A 165 3.05 -15.26 2.50
C GLU A 165 1.57 -14.90 2.38
N ALA A 166 1.27 -13.75 1.78
CA ALA A 166 -0.10 -13.31 1.54
C ALA A 166 -0.24 -12.71 0.13
N PRO A 167 -1.45 -12.79 -0.46
CA PRO A 167 -1.72 -12.23 -1.76
C PRO A 167 -1.44 -10.72 -1.82
N ASN A 168 -0.95 -10.29 -2.97
CA ASN A 168 -0.82 -8.89 -3.34
C ASN A 168 -0.48 -8.78 -4.84
N ALA A 169 -0.77 -7.64 -5.42
CA ALA A 169 -0.31 -7.26 -6.76
C ALA A 169 -0.20 -5.75 -6.84
N GLU A 170 0.72 -5.24 -7.64
CA GLU A 170 0.69 -3.85 -8.03
C GLU A 170 -0.17 -3.69 -9.28
N HIS A 171 -1.15 -2.83 -9.21
CA HIS A 171 -2.14 -2.57 -10.24
C HIS A 171 -1.85 -1.26 -10.94
N HIS A 172 -1.97 -1.26 -12.25
CA HIS A 172 -1.69 -0.12 -13.11
C HIS A 172 -2.79 0.09 -14.15
N GLY A 173 -2.65 1.18 -14.90
CA GLY A 173 -3.39 1.36 -16.13
C GLY A 173 -4.88 1.53 -15.92
N PHE A 174 -5.26 2.39 -14.99
CA PHE A 174 -6.64 2.72 -14.70
C PHE A 174 -7.17 3.81 -15.63
N LEU A 175 -8.50 3.91 -15.70
CA LEU A 175 -9.20 5.01 -16.32
C LEU A 175 -9.74 5.98 -15.27
N LEU A 176 -9.77 7.25 -15.62
CA LEU A 176 -10.51 8.30 -14.91
C LEU A 176 -12.01 8.21 -15.24
N GLU A 177 -12.83 8.97 -14.52
CA GLU A 177 -14.29 9.04 -14.72
C GLU A 177 -14.68 9.44 -16.16
N ASN A 178 -13.86 10.20 -16.84
CA ASN A 178 -14.07 10.63 -18.22
C ASN A 178 -13.54 9.65 -19.27
N GLY A 179 -13.10 8.44 -18.85
CA GLY A 179 -12.54 7.41 -19.71
C GLY A 179 -11.11 7.66 -20.19
N LYS A 180 -10.47 8.75 -19.74
CA LYS A 180 -9.04 8.99 -20.05
C LYS A 180 -8.15 8.14 -19.15
N PRO A 181 -6.96 7.76 -19.61
CA PRO A 181 -5.97 7.09 -18.78
C PRO A 181 -5.63 7.90 -17.53
N ALA A 182 -5.67 7.25 -16.36
CA ALA A 182 -5.06 7.76 -15.13
C ALA A 182 -3.58 7.42 -15.18
N GLU A 183 -2.82 8.18 -15.96
CA GLU A 183 -1.39 7.97 -16.10
C GLU A 183 -0.73 8.04 -14.72
N ASN A 184 0.18 7.09 -14.47
CA ASN A 184 0.95 7.03 -13.24
C ASN A 184 0.14 6.75 -11.95
N LEU A 185 -1.13 6.35 -12.02
CA LEU A 185 -1.83 5.82 -10.86
C LEU A 185 -1.47 4.34 -10.69
N HIS A 186 -0.81 4.04 -9.56
CA HIS A 186 -0.49 2.68 -9.16
C HIS A 186 -1.09 2.40 -7.78
N MET A 187 -1.56 1.18 -7.58
CA MET A 187 -2.13 0.74 -6.31
C MET A 187 -1.72 -0.69 -6.00
N CYS A 188 -1.47 -0.99 -4.73
CA CYS A 188 -1.34 -2.35 -4.23
C CYS A 188 -2.56 -2.74 -3.41
N ALA A 189 -2.75 -4.04 -3.24
CA ALA A 189 -3.87 -4.57 -2.46
C ALA A 189 -3.43 -5.75 -1.58
N PRO A 190 -2.60 -5.51 -0.53
CA PRO A 190 -2.17 -6.58 0.36
C PRO A 190 -3.36 -7.32 0.96
N GLY A 191 -3.37 -8.64 0.77
CA GLY A 191 -4.46 -9.53 1.15
C GLY A 191 -5.48 -9.80 0.04
N SER A 192 -5.36 -9.20 -1.15
CA SER A 192 -6.26 -9.46 -2.26
C SER A 192 -5.71 -10.51 -3.23
N ASN A 193 -6.53 -11.51 -3.54
CA ASN A 193 -6.24 -12.48 -4.60
C ASN A 193 -6.40 -11.87 -6.00
N PHE A 194 -7.05 -10.71 -6.10
CA PHE A 194 -7.24 -10.06 -7.39
C PHE A 194 -5.94 -9.44 -7.87
N ALA A 195 -5.54 -9.77 -9.07
CA ALA A 195 -4.50 -9.08 -9.81
C ALA A 195 -5.12 -8.56 -11.10
N SER A 196 -5.32 -7.26 -11.21
CA SER A 196 -5.81 -6.65 -12.45
C SER A 196 -4.82 -6.90 -13.57
N GLY A 197 -5.34 -6.98 -14.77
CA GLY A 197 -4.53 -7.20 -15.95
C GLY A 197 -3.33 -6.26 -15.97
N THR A 198 -2.18 -6.85 -16.13
CA THR A 198 -0.95 -6.11 -16.38
C THR A 198 -0.85 -5.65 -17.84
N PHE A 199 -1.83 -6.00 -18.67
CA PHE A 199 -1.83 -5.66 -20.08
C PHE A 199 -3.01 -4.76 -20.43
N ASP A 200 -2.72 -3.63 -21.04
CA ASP A 200 -3.71 -2.76 -21.64
C ASP A 200 -4.28 -3.39 -22.92
N ALA A 201 -5.41 -4.06 -22.80
CA ALA A 201 -6.10 -4.68 -23.93
C ALA A 201 -6.54 -3.68 -25.01
N HIS A 202 -6.55 -2.39 -24.68
CA HIS A 202 -7.03 -1.34 -25.57
C HIS A 202 -5.91 -0.43 -26.10
N ASN A 203 -4.66 -0.73 -25.79
CA ASN A 203 -3.50 0.11 -26.15
C ASN A 203 -3.62 1.58 -25.67
N MET A 204 -4.28 1.82 -24.57
CA MET A 204 -4.51 3.17 -24.05
C MET A 204 -3.30 3.77 -23.36
N PHE A 205 -2.42 2.93 -22.81
CA PHE A 205 -1.26 3.34 -22.03
C PHE A 205 0.05 3.29 -22.83
N LYS A 206 0.00 3.64 -24.12
CA LYS A 206 1.15 3.63 -25.02
C LYS A 206 2.31 4.51 -24.57
N THR A 207 2.03 5.50 -23.75
CA THR A 207 2.98 6.52 -23.29
C THR A 207 3.66 6.18 -21.97
N LEU A 208 3.26 5.10 -21.30
CA LEU A 208 3.97 4.68 -20.11
C LEU A 208 5.46 4.42 -20.40
N SER A 209 6.30 4.84 -19.49
CA SER A 209 7.77 4.92 -19.64
C SER A 209 8.46 3.62 -20.05
N HIS A 210 7.76 2.51 -19.98
CA HIS A 210 8.28 1.18 -20.32
C HIS A 210 7.87 0.68 -21.70
N GLY A 211 7.13 1.47 -22.47
CA GLY A 211 6.71 1.10 -23.82
C GLY A 211 5.71 -0.05 -23.90
N TYR A 212 5.01 -0.36 -22.81
CA TYR A 212 4.07 -1.47 -22.73
C TYR A 212 2.64 -1.01 -22.79
N HIS A 213 1.83 -1.85 -23.40
CA HIS A 213 0.39 -1.75 -23.37
C HIS A 213 -0.12 -2.64 -22.24
N TYR A 214 0.03 -2.23 -21.00
CA TYR A 214 -0.45 -2.98 -19.85
C TYR A 214 -1.25 -2.09 -18.90
N GLY A 215 -2.17 -2.72 -18.20
CA GLY A 215 -3.02 -2.05 -17.24
C GLY A 215 -4.36 -2.75 -17.06
N SER A 216 -5.14 -2.30 -16.10
CA SER A 216 -6.46 -2.85 -15.85
C SER A 216 -7.44 -2.53 -16.98
N GLY A 217 -7.26 -1.38 -17.64
CA GLY A 217 -8.22 -0.86 -18.63
C GLY A 217 -9.57 -0.51 -18.02
N GLU A 218 -9.68 -0.51 -16.70
CA GLU A 218 -10.92 -0.27 -15.96
C GLU A 218 -10.91 1.11 -15.31
N PHE A 219 -12.10 1.63 -15.03
CA PHE A 219 -12.25 2.78 -14.15
C PHE A 219 -11.64 2.46 -12.76
N TRP A 220 -10.82 3.37 -12.22
CA TRP A 220 -10.09 3.13 -10.97
C TRP A 220 -11.00 2.71 -9.80
N GLY A 221 -12.23 3.24 -9.74
CA GLY A 221 -13.20 2.87 -8.71
C GLY A 221 -13.66 1.42 -8.83
N THR A 222 -13.92 0.94 -10.06
CA THR A 222 -14.26 -0.48 -10.31
C THR A 222 -13.08 -1.38 -9.94
N ALA A 223 -11.86 -1.00 -10.29
CA ALA A 223 -10.67 -1.77 -9.93
C ALA A 223 -10.50 -1.87 -8.40
N ILE A 224 -10.70 -0.77 -7.65
CA ILE A 224 -10.71 -0.79 -6.18
C ILE A 224 -11.77 -1.75 -5.65
N ASP A 225 -12.99 -1.72 -6.18
CA ASP A 225 -14.06 -2.61 -5.76
C ASP A 225 -13.67 -4.09 -5.97
N ARG A 226 -13.00 -4.40 -7.09
CA ARG A 226 -12.50 -5.76 -7.37
C ARG A 226 -11.34 -6.16 -6.45
N MET A 227 -10.41 -5.25 -6.16
CA MET A 227 -9.34 -5.50 -5.18
C MET A 227 -9.93 -5.82 -3.80
N ILE A 228 -10.94 -5.06 -3.40
CA ILE A 228 -11.65 -5.26 -2.12
C ILE A 228 -12.42 -6.57 -2.10
N ALA A 229 -13.12 -6.91 -3.19
CA ALA A 229 -13.83 -8.18 -3.31
C ALA A 229 -12.89 -9.40 -3.29
N GLY A 230 -11.64 -9.22 -3.72
CA GLY A 230 -10.59 -10.25 -3.70
C GLY A 230 -9.91 -10.46 -2.36
N LEU A 231 -10.21 -9.67 -1.33
CA LEU A 231 -9.58 -9.82 -0.01
C LEU A 231 -9.90 -11.19 0.61
N ILE A 232 -8.85 -11.91 1.00
CA ILE A 232 -8.98 -13.26 1.59
C ILE A 232 -9.56 -13.26 3.02
N HIS A 233 -9.52 -12.10 3.70
CA HIS A 233 -10.12 -11.87 5.00
C HIS A 233 -10.96 -10.60 4.98
N PRO A 234 -12.25 -10.65 5.32
CA PRO A 234 -13.13 -9.47 5.28
C PRO A 234 -12.66 -8.32 6.16
N ASP A 235 -12.02 -8.64 7.30
CA ASP A 235 -11.50 -7.71 8.30
C ASP A 235 -9.99 -7.45 8.17
N GLY A 236 -9.34 -7.95 7.11
CA GLY A 236 -7.89 -7.85 6.92
C GLY A 236 -7.47 -7.31 5.56
N GLY A 237 -6.28 -6.73 5.47
CA GLY A 237 -5.73 -6.15 4.25
C GLY A 237 -6.51 -4.93 3.73
N GLY A 238 -6.25 -4.52 2.52
CA GLY A 238 -6.92 -3.39 1.87
C GLY A 238 -6.07 -2.81 0.74
N VAL A 239 -6.50 -1.68 0.19
CA VAL A 239 -5.84 -1.02 -0.94
C VAL A 239 -4.89 0.06 -0.44
N THR A 240 -3.72 0.17 -1.04
CA THR A 240 -2.73 1.23 -0.82
C THR A 240 -2.46 1.98 -2.11
N ILE A 241 -2.27 3.29 -2.03
CA ILE A 241 -1.93 4.15 -3.16
C ILE A 241 -0.41 4.28 -3.20
N ASN A 242 0.20 3.88 -4.30
CA ASN A 242 1.65 3.77 -4.41
C ASN A 242 2.31 5.12 -4.73
N HIS A 243 3.48 5.34 -4.17
CA HIS A 243 4.51 6.36 -4.47
C HIS A 243 3.99 7.69 -5.07
N PRO A 244 3.09 8.42 -4.41
CA PRO A 244 2.42 9.58 -4.98
C PRO A 244 3.37 10.72 -5.38
N THR A 245 4.54 10.85 -4.75
CA THR A 245 5.55 11.84 -5.15
C THR A 245 6.20 11.47 -6.48
N TRP A 246 6.55 10.20 -6.69
CA TRP A 246 7.14 9.74 -7.94
C TRP A 246 6.16 9.88 -9.11
N THR A 247 4.92 9.48 -8.90
CA THR A 247 3.86 9.56 -9.91
C THR A 247 3.31 10.97 -10.10
N LYS A 248 3.65 11.91 -9.21
CA LYS A 248 3.06 13.25 -9.16
C LYS A 248 1.54 13.18 -9.11
N LEU A 249 1.02 12.29 -8.28
CA LEU A 249 -0.40 12.02 -8.16
C LEU A 249 -1.15 13.32 -7.85
N ASP A 250 -2.22 13.56 -8.58
CA ASP A 250 -3.10 14.68 -8.32
C ASP A 250 -3.74 14.58 -6.95
N HIS A 251 -3.74 15.67 -6.18
CA HIS A 251 -4.24 15.70 -4.82
C HIS A 251 -5.75 15.42 -4.73
N GLU A 252 -6.54 15.96 -5.66
CA GLU A 252 -7.99 15.73 -5.66
C GLU A 252 -8.31 14.28 -6.01
N LEU A 253 -7.58 13.69 -6.97
CA LEU A 253 -7.70 12.28 -7.29
C LEU A 253 -7.33 11.43 -6.07
N MET A 254 -6.25 11.76 -5.36
CA MET A 254 -5.86 11.03 -4.15
C MET A 254 -6.98 11.04 -3.10
N LEU A 255 -7.65 12.17 -2.88
CA LEU A 255 -8.79 12.22 -1.95
C LEU A 255 -9.97 11.37 -2.43
N LYS A 256 -10.29 11.40 -3.73
CA LYS A 256 -11.34 10.54 -4.30
C LYS A 256 -11.04 9.05 -4.09
N LEU A 257 -9.77 8.66 -4.26
CA LEU A 257 -9.34 7.28 -4.01
C LEU A 257 -9.53 6.90 -2.53
N LEU A 258 -9.05 7.75 -1.60
CA LEU A 258 -9.20 7.53 -0.16
C LEU A 258 -10.68 7.49 0.27
N ASP A 259 -11.53 8.30 -0.35
CA ASP A 259 -12.96 8.38 -0.03
C ASP A 259 -13.80 7.25 -0.65
N ARG A 260 -13.23 6.49 -1.61
CA ARG A 260 -13.97 5.43 -2.32
C ARG A 260 -14.53 4.39 -1.38
N ASP A 261 -13.69 3.89 -0.48
CA ASP A 261 -14.06 2.84 0.48
C ASP A 261 -13.14 2.92 1.71
N PRO A 262 -13.63 2.65 2.93
CA PRO A 262 -12.78 2.62 4.13
C PRO A 262 -11.63 1.61 4.07
N ARG A 263 -11.65 0.68 3.12
CA ARG A 263 -10.59 -0.30 2.87
C ARG A 263 -9.50 0.20 1.92
N VAL A 264 -9.61 1.42 1.40
CA VAL A 264 -8.47 2.16 0.88
C VAL A 264 -7.74 2.75 2.08
N LEU A 265 -6.63 2.15 2.44
CA LEU A 265 -6.01 2.33 3.77
C LEU A 265 -5.14 3.58 3.86
N GLY A 266 -4.50 3.97 2.77
CA GLY A 266 -3.57 5.08 2.79
C GLY A 266 -2.61 5.09 1.60
N ILE A 267 -1.48 5.76 1.78
CA ILE A 267 -0.48 6.02 0.74
C ILE A 267 0.90 5.50 1.12
N GLU A 268 1.73 5.25 0.13
CA GLU A 268 3.17 5.06 0.36
C GLU A 268 3.83 6.39 0.71
N VAL A 269 4.55 6.39 1.83
CA VAL A 269 5.25 7.56 2.37
C VAL A 269 6.72 7.52 2.03
N ILE A 270 7.35 6.36 2.20
CA ILE A 270 8.74 6.12 1.79
C ILE A 270 8.74 4.93 0.84
N GLU A 271 9.30 5.12 -0.33
CA GLU A 271 9.60 4.05 -1.25
C GLU A 271 11.12 3.87 -1.41
N GLY A 272 11.54 2.68 -1.83
CA GLY A 272 12.94 2.29 -1.84
C GLY A 272 13.86 3.07 -2.77
N SER A 273 13.33 3.89 -3.68
CA SER A 273 14.13 4.79 -4.53
C SER A 273 14.57 6.05 -3.80
N GLY A 274 14.10 6.25 -2.56
CA GLY A 274 14.38 7.43 -1.74
C GLY A 274 13.36 8.56 -1.92
N TYR A 275 12.27 8.34 -2.67
CA TYR A 275 11.19 9.30 -2.70
C TYR A 275 10.49 9.35 -1.35
N ASN A 276 10.23 10.57 -0.88
CA ASN A 276 9.54 10.83 0.37
C ASN A 276 8.24 11.57 0.07
N SER A 277 7.14 10.95 0.44
CA SER A 277 5.78 11.47 0.26
C SER A 277 5.14 11.94 1.57
N GLU A 278 5.95 12.29 2.59
CA GLU A 278 5.43 12.83 3.86
C GLU A 278 4.57 14.08 3.64
N ASN A 279 4.87 14.89 2.63
CA ASN A 279 4.08 16.07 2.27
C ASN A 279 2.67 15.69 1.76
N TYR A 280 2.54 14.63 0.97
CA TYR A 280 1.25 14.07 0.55
C TYR A 280 0.49 13.51 1.75
N TRP A 281 1.20 12.79 2.62
CA TRP A 281 0.63 12.20 3.82
C TRP A 281 0.07 13.26 4.76
N ASP A 282 0.91 14.23 5.16
CA ASP A 282 0.51 15.31 6.04
C ASP A 282 -0.63 16.15 5.43
N TRP A 283 -0.60 16.37 4.10
CA TRP A 283 -1.68 17.07 3.41
C TRP A 283 -3.00 16.28 3.49
N ALA A 284 -3.00 14.98 3.20
CA ALA A 284 -4.21 14.14 3.32
C ALA A 284 -4.76 14.18 4.75
N LEU A 285 -3.89 14.05 5.76
CA LEU A 285 -4.28 14.10 7.16
C LEU A 285 -4.86 15.46 7.58
N THR A 286 -4.35 16.57 7.03
CA THR A 286 -4.90 17.92 7.33
C THR A 286 -6.30 18.12 6.79
N THR A 287 -6.76 17.30 5.83
CA THR A 287 -8.15 17.29 5.37
C THR A 287 -9.11 16.58 6.35
N GLY A 288 -8.58 16.01 7.44
CA GLY A 288 -9.34 15.25 8.43
C GLY A 288 -9.52 13.77 8.07
N ARG A 289 -9.02 13.31 6.93
CA ARG A 289 -9.10 11.91 6.52
C ARG A 289 -8.10 11.06 7.24
N GLN A 290 -8.53 9.89 7.70
CA GLN A 290 -7.59 8.87 8.14
C GLN A 290 -6.88 8.31 6.91
N CYS A 291 -5.56 8.42 6.91
CA CYS A 291 -4.68 7.93 5.87
C CYS A 291 -3.47 7.28 6.54
N PHE A 292 -3.32 5.97 6.42
CA PHE A 292 -2.14 5.29 6.93
C PHE A 292 -0.94 5.51 6.03
N GLY A 293 0.23 5.60 6.62
CA GLY A 293 1.50 5.68 5.89
C GLY A 293 2.12 4.29 5.73
N PHE A 294 2.44 3.94 4.49
CA PHE A 294 3.12 2.71 4.13
C PHE A 294 4.57 2.99 3.73
N PHE A 295 5.46 2.07 4.11
CA PHE A 295 6.90 2.19 3.93
C PHE A 295 7.36 0.93 3.21
N VAL A 296 7.93 1.09 2.03
CA VAL A 296 8.10 -0.03 1.11
C VAL A 296 9.45 0.02 0.38
N PRO A 297 10.02 -1.12 0.03
CA PRO A 297 11.21 -1.17 -0.79
C PRO A 297 10.92 -1.03 -2.29
N ASP A 298 9.68 -1.28 -2.76
CA ASP A 298 9.36 -1.41 -4.18
C ASP A 298 10.36 -2.37 -4.86
N TRP A 299 11.19 -1.88 -5.78
CA TRP A 299 12.27 -2.61 -6.43
C TRP A 299 13.59 -2.65 -5.64
N TRP A 300 13.72 -1.87 -4.57
CA TRP A 300 15.01 -1.50 -3.99
C TRP A 300 15.34 -2.18 -2.66
N VAL A 301 14.79 -3.38 -2.41
CA VAL A 301 15.07 -4.14 -1.18
C VAL A 301 16.56 -4.41 -0.96
N ASP A 302 17.37 -4.40 -2.02
CA ASP A 302 18.84 -4.59 -1.96
C ASP A 302 19.60 -3.33 -1.55
N LYS A 303 18.98 -2.16 -1.60
CA LYS A 303 19.64 -0.88 -1.28
C LYS A 303 19.87 -0.70 0.20
N LYS A 304 20.81 0.19 0.53
CA LYS A 304 21.09 0.57 1.91
C LYS A 304 19.88 1.30 2.53
N VAL A 305 19.25 2.17 1.76
CA VAL A 305 18.06 2.92 2.17
C VAL A 305 16.84 2.21 1.60
N PHE A 306 15.96 1.76 2.45
CA PHE A 306 14.69 1.14 2.04
C PHE A 306 13.64 1.30 3.14
N GLY A 307 12.39 1.32 2.73
CA GLY A 307 11.23 1.33 3.64
C GLY A 307 10.78 -0.09 3.99
N ALA A 308 10.22 -0.25 5.19
CA ALA A 308 9.49 -1.45 5.57
C ALA A 308 8.35 -1.10 6.54
N ASN A 309 7.30 -1.91 6.55
CA ASN A 309 6.25 -1.86 7.56
C ASN A 309 6.56 -2.89 8.64
N ILE A 310 6.37 -2.52 9.90
CA ILE A 310 6.53 -3.40 11.06
C ILE A 310 5.15 -3.60 11.68
N LEU A 311 4.55 -4.76 11.42
CA LEU A 311 3.25 -5.11 11.98
C LEU A 311 3.37 -5.45 13.45
N CYS A 312 2.43 -4.94 14.25
CA CYS A 312 2.29 -5.24 15.68
C CYS A 312 1.13 -6.21 15.86
N VAL A 313 1.42 -7.50 15.99
CA VAL A 313 0.40 -8.56 16.07
C VAL A 313 0.49 -9.32 17.39
N GLN A 314 -0.61 -9.96 17.79
CA GLN A 314 -0.64 -10.84 18.98
C GLN A 314 -0.32 -12.30 18.59
N GLU A 315 -0.54 -12.63 17.32
CA GLU A 315 -0.31 -13.97 16.77
C GLU A 315 0.42 -13.87 15.44
N ARG A 316 1.34 -14.80 15.18
CA ARG A 316 2.07 -14.91 13.93
C ARG A 316 1.27 -15.68 12.88
N THR A 317 0.20 -15.09 12.36
CA THR A 317 -0.64 -15.65 11.29
C THR A 317 -0.85 -14.63 10.18
N VAL A 318 -1.16 -15.11 8.98
CA VAL A 318 -1.47 -14.23 7.83
C VAL A 318 -2.68 -13.34 8.15
N HIS A 319 -3.72 -13.91 8.78
CA HIS A 319 -4.92 -13.16 9.16
C HIS A 319 -4.59 -12.01 10.13
N ALA A 320 -3.85 -12.31 11.21
CA ALA A 320 -3.45 -11.28 12.19
C ALA A 320 -2.60 -10.17 11.54
N CYS A 321 -1.71 -10.54 10.63
CA CYS A 321 -0.90 -9.57 9.88
C CYS A 321 -1.75 -8.67 8.98
N LEU A 322 -2.66 -9.24 8.20
CA LEU A 322 -3.54 -8.47 7.33
C LEU A 322 -4.53 -7.61 8.13
N LYS A 323 -4.99 -8.11 9.27
CA LYS A 323 -5.81 -7.33 10.20
C LYS A 323 -5.04 -6.16 10.80
N ALA A 324 -3.76 -6.34 11.13
CA ALA A 324 -2.92 -5.25 11.60
C ALA A 324 -2.80 -4.13 10.55
N TYR A 325 -2.67 -4.45 9.27
CA TYR A 325 -2.76 -3.44 8.20
C TYR A 325 -4.11 -2.70 8.21
N ARG A 326 -5.21 -3.44 8.28
CA ARG A 326 -6.56 -2.88 8.29
C ARG A 326 -6.81 -1.93 9.46
N GLU A 327 -6.28 -2.26 10.63
CA GLU A 327 -6.52 -1.52 11.88
C GLU A 327 -5.49 -0.41 12.12
N GLY A 328 -4.41 -0.34 11.31
CA GLY A 328 -3.29 0.58 11.55
C GLY A 328 -2.37 0.13 12.69
N ASN A 329 -2.41 -1.13 13.08
CA ASN A 329 -1.56 -1.72 14.10
C ASN A 329 -0.17 -2.05 13.54
N PHE A 330 0.47 -1.06 12.94
CA PHE A 330 1.81 -1.16 12.39
C PHE A 330 2.50 0.21 12.39
N TYR A 331 3.79 0.21 12.30
CA TYR A 331 4.57 1.43 12.10
C TYR A 331 5.50 1.27 10.91
N GLY A 332 5.92 2.38 10.32
CA GLY A 332 6.89 2.39 9.24
C GLY A 332 8.32 2.49 9.77
N ALA A 333 9.26 1.96 9.01
CA ALA A 333 10.68 2.12 9.27
C ALA A 333 11.39 2.50 7.96
N LEU A 334 12.20 3.56 8.02
CA LEU A 334 13.21 3.89 7.01
C LEU A 334 14.54 3.33 7.47
N ASN A 335 15.32 2.75 6.56
CA ASN A 335 16.53 1.99 6.88
C ASN A 335 16.28 0.88 7.90
N ALA A 336 15.22 0.10 7.69
CA ALA A 336 14.67 -0.90 8.60
C ALA A 336 15.66 -2.04 8.92
N MET A 337 16.73 -1.71 9.65
CA MET A 337 17.82 -2.62 10.02
C MET A 337 17.58 -3.32 11.36
N ASP A 338 16.41 -3.07 12.00
CA ASP A 338 16.01 -3.60 13.31
C ASP A 338 16.90 -3.11 14.48
N GLU A 339 17.52 -1.96 14.31
CA GLU A 339 18.34 -1.34 15.34
C GLU A 339 17.50 -0.57 16.38
N LEU A 340 16.30 -0.15 16.01
CA LEU A 340 15.35 0.55 16.85
C LEU A 340 13.94 -0.05 16.69
N ALA A 341 13.19 -0.15 17.78
CA ALA A 341 11.80 -0.61 17.75
C ALA A 341 10.92 0.17 18.72
N PHE A 342 9.70 0.51 18.29
CA PHE A 342 8.70 0.98 19.24
C PHE A 342 8.29 -0.16 20.18
N THR A 343 8.34 0.09 21.47
CA THR A 343 7.85 -0.82 22.52
C THR A 343 6.42 -0.49 22.93
N ARG A 344 6.00 0.75 22.70
CA ARG A 344 4.63 1.19 22.90
C ARG A 344 4.34 2.40 22.03
N ILE A 345 3.12 2.47 21.50
CA ILE A 345 2.52 3.66 20.89
C ILE A 345 1.07 3.68 21.34
N ALA A 346 0.59 4.79 21.86
CA ALA A 346 -0.77 4.88 22.36
C ALA A 346 -1.33 6.31 22.25
N PHE A 347 -2.64 6.39 22.13
CA PHE A 347 -3.43 7.61 22.28
C PHE A 347 -4.67 7.29 23.13
N ASP A 348 -4.80 7.91 24.26
CA ASP A 348 -5.90 7.68 25.21
C ASP A 348 -7.12 8.59 24.95
N GLY A 349 -7.11 9.36 23.88
CA GLY A 349 -8.10 10.39 23.55
C GLY A 349 -7.64 11.81 23.89
N LYS A 350 -6.57 11.95 24.69
CA LYS A 350 -6.00 13.22 25.10
C LYS A 350 -4.49 13.27 24.96
N THR A 351 -3.79 12.20 25.31
CA THR A 351 -2.33 12.15 25.35
C THR A 351 -1.80 11.13 24.34
N VAL A 352 -0.88 11.56 23.47
CA VAL A 352 -0.08 10.70 22.61
C VAL A 352 1.18 10.31 23.36
N THR A 353 1.47 9.00 23.42
CA THR A 353 2.69 8.46 24.02
C THR A 353 3.37 7.50 23.07
N ALA A 354 4.70 7.49 23.07
CA ALA A 354 5.49 6.47 22.39
C ALA A 354 6.76 6.16 23.17
N SER A 355 7.15 4.89 23.15
CA SER A 355 8.40 4.42 23.77
C SER A 355 9.15 3.52 22.81
N THR A 356 10.47 3.50 22.90
CA THR A 356 11.38 2.66 22.12
C THR A 356 12.21 1.76 23.03
N ASP A 357 12.76 0.69 22.46
CA ASP A 357 13.64 -0.26 23.16
C ASP A 357 15.02 0.31 23.48
N LYS A 358 15.44 1.32 22.74
CA LYS A 358 16.72 2.06 22.94
C LYS A 358 16.43 3.57 22.95
N PRO A 359 17.33 4.40 23.50
CA PRO A 359 17.20 5.84 23.41
C PRO A 359 17.13 6.33 21.96
N ALA A 360 16.21 7.25 21.68
CA ALA A 360 15.98 7.84 20.38
C ALA A 360 15.79 9.36 20.48
N ARG A 361 15.88 10.05 19.37
CA ARG A 361 15.37 11.42 19.24
C ARG A 361 13.94 11.32 18.70
N PHE A 362 13.00 11.81 19.46
CA PHE A 362 11.59 11.80 19.11
C PHE A 362 11.11 13.15 18.61
N GLU A 363 10.11 13.10 17.73
CA GLU A 363 9.28 14.23 17.32
C GLU A 363 7.81 13.82 17.36
N ILE A 364 6.93 14.65 17.93
CA ILE A 364 5.48 14.56 17.73
C ILE A 364 5.10 15.62 16.71
N ILE A 365 4.50 15.17 15.63
CA ILE A 365 4.14 15.95 14.44
C ILE A 365 2.62 16.00 14.34
N THR A 366 2.09 17.20 14.11
CA THR A 366 0.66 17.48 13.94
C THR A 366 0.43 18.28 12.67
N SER A 367 -0.80 18.64 12.37
CA SER A 367 -1.13 19.61 11.32
C SER A 367 -0.44 20.98 11.47
N ARG A 368 0.15 21.27 12.65
CA ARG A 368 0.92 22.50 12.93
C ARG A 368 2.43 22.30 12.80
N GLY A 369 2.89 21.12 12.40
CA GLY A 369 4.29 20.75 12.37
C GLY A 369 4.73 20.04 13.65
N VAL A 370 6.02 20.12 13.99
CA VAL A 370 6.57 19.52 15.21
C VAL A 370 6.12 20.34 16.42
N VAL A 371 5.43 19.69 17.34
CA VAL A 371 4.90 20.31 18.57
C VAL A 371 5.65 19.89 19.83
N LYS A 372 6.35 18.77 19.76
CA LYS A 372 7.16 18.26 20.88
C LYS A 372 8.37 17.51 20.33
N GLU A 373 9.51 17.73 20.94
CA GLU A 373 10.73 16.93 20.77
C GLU A 373 11.22 16.40 22.11
N ASN A 374 11.86 15.24 22.08
CA ASN A 374 12.55 14.67 23.25
C ASN A 374 13.71 13.78 22.81
N LYS A 375 14.69 13.62 23.69
CA LYS A 375 15.74 12.59 23.59
C LYS A 375 15.63 11.67 24.80
N GLY A 376 15.57 10.38 24.55
CA GLY A 376 15.39 9.37 25.59
C GLY A 376 14.68 8.15 25.05
N SER A 377 14.11 7.31 25.90
CA SER A 377 13.41 6.10 25.49
C SER A 377 11.89 6.29 25.36
N GLU A 378 11.40 7.51 25.63
CA GLU A 378 9.95 7.79 25.53
C GLU A 378 9.67 9.26 25.23
N ILE A 379 8.47 9.52 24.70
CA ILE A 379 7.90 10.83 24.50
C ILE A 379 6.42 10.81 24.88
N SER A 380 5.93 11.91 25.43
CA SER A 380 4.51 12.11 25.72
C SER A 380 4.11 13.54 25.40
N TRP A 381 2.94 13.73 24.82
CA TRP A 381 2.37 15.04 24.55
C TRP A 381 0.85 15.00 24.72
N THR A 382 0.35 15.89 25.54
CA THR A 382 -1.09 16.05 25.78
C THR A 382 -1.63 17.11 24.84
N VAL A 383 -2.70 16.78 24.14
CA VAL A 383 -3.47 17.77 23.36
C VAL A 383 -4.10 18.71 24.38
N GLU A 384 -3.59 19.93 24.46
CA GLU A 384 -4.19 20.93 25.33
C GLU A 384 -5.63 21.19 24.86
N ASP A 385 -6.57 21.34 25.80
CA ASP A 385 -7.92 21.78 25.53
C ASP A 385 -7.87 23.25 25.08
N GLU A 386 -7.33 23.48 23.89
CA GLU A 386 -7.47 24.77 23.25
C GLU A 386 -8.96 25.02 23.05
N LYS A 387 -9.40 26.18 23.48
CA LYS A 387 -10.79 26.69 23.36
C LYS A 387 -11.45 26.27 22.08
N PRO A 388 -12.77 26.02 22.06
CA PRO A 388 -13.47 25.53 20.88
C PRO A 388 -13.08 26.36 19.67
N TRP A 389 -12.77 25.67 18.60
CA TRP A 389 -12.18 26.16 17.36
C TRP A 389 -12.71 27.52 16.90
N GLN A 390 -11.84 28.49 16.83
CA GLN A 390 -12.06 29.78 16.19
C GLN A 390 -10.81 30.22 15.41
N GLY A 391 -10.41 29.48 14.37
CA GLY A 391 -9.33 29.93 13.50
C GLY A 391 -8.27 28.90 13.09
N PRO A 392 -7.27 29.28 12.30
CA PRO A 392 -6.22 28.40 11.80
C PRO A 392 -5.22 28.03 12.90
N GLY A 393 -5.42 26.95 13.60
CA GLY A 393 -4.52 26.53 14.70
C GLY A 393 -4.82 25.16 15.26
N PHE A 394 -5.67 24.43 14.61
CA PHE A 394 -6.19 23.16 15.10
C PHE A 394 -5.25 21.99 14.88
N HIS A 395 -5.03 21.16 15.90
CA HIS A 395 -4.39 19.87 15.74
C HIS A 395 -5.42 18.87 15.20
N ILE A 396 -5.29 18.47 13.94
CA ILE A 396 -6.21 17.55 13.28
C ILE A 396 -5.76 16.11 13.50
N PHE A 397 -4.45 15.88 13.44
CA PHE A 397 -3.82 14.59 13.65
C PHE A 397 -2.58 14.74 14.52
N ALA A 398 -2.10 13.63 15.07
CA ALA A 398 -0.76 13.51 15.64
C ALA A 398 -0.10 12.20 15.19
N ARG A 399 1.20 12.27 14.89
CA ARG A 399 2.04 11.11 14.59
C ARG A 399 3.40 11.29 15.26
N VAL A 400 4.09 10.17 15.52
CA VAL A 400 5.39 10.16 16.17
C VAL A 400 6.46 9.71 15.19
N LYS A 401 7.60 10.42 15.19
CA LYS A 401 8.84 9.94 14.57
C LYS A 401 9.85 9.66 15.69
N ALA A 402 10.61 8.58 15.53
CA ALA A 402 11.74 8.25 16.39
C ALA A 402 12.97 7.99 15.54
N TYR A 403 14.05 8.67 15.81
CA TYR A 403 15.31 8.58 15.08
C TYR A 403 16.33 7.84 15.93
N ALA A 404 16.93 6.79 15.39
CA ALA A 404 18.03 6.10 16.02
C ALA A 404 19.21 7.06 16.26
N THR A 405 19.90 6.90 17.39
CA THR A 405 21.02 7.76 17.80
C THR A 405 22.38 7.08 17.65
N ASP A 406 22.40 5.87 17.13
CA ASP A 406 23.58 5.01 16.92
C ASP A 406 24.30 5.22 15.59
N GLY A 407 23.81 6.14 14.75
CA GLY A 407 24.37 6.40 13.42
C GLY A 407 23.87 5.46 12.31
N SER A 408 22.96 4.53 12.61
CA SER A 408 22.34 3.64 11.58
C SER A 408 21.53 4.43 10.56
N GLY A 409 21.00 5.59 10.96
CA GLY A 409 20.08 6.39 10.16
C GLY A 409 18.67 5.77 10.09
N GLU A 410 18.36 4.82 10.98
CA GLU A 410 17.01 4.26 11.07
C GLU A 410 16.04 5.28 11.65
N VAL A 411 14.87 5.37 11.04
CA VAL A 411 13.78 6.26 11.48
C VAL A 411 12.49 5.49 11.52
N LEU A 412 11.80 5.54 12.64
CA LEU A 412 10.48 4.93 12.83
C LEU A 412 9.38 5.99 12.71
N PHE A 413 8.24 5.58 12.16
CA PHE A 413 7.07 6.44 11.92
C PHE A 413 5.82 5.76 12.44
N SER A 414 5.18 6.30 13.47
CA SER A 414 3.88 5.77 13.91
C SER A 414 2.80 6.03 12.86
N GLN A 415 1.71 5.25 12.90
CA GLN A 415 0.48 5.63 12.21
C GLN A 415 -0.15 6.84 12.90
N PRO A 416 -0.91 7.67 12.16
CA PRO A 416 -1.48 8.89 12.68
C PRO A 416 -2.72 8.61 13.53
N PHE A 417 -2.80 9.28 14.66
CA PHE A 417 -4.02 9.42 15.43
C PHE A 417 -4.81 10.61 14.93
N MET A 418 -6.06 10.40 14.54
CA MET A 418 -6.97 11.50 14.23
C MET A 418 -7.49 12.07 15.54
N LEU A 419 -7.14 13.32 15.85
CA LEU A 419 -7.47 13.97 17.11
C LEU A 419 -8.91 14.48 17.11
N LYS A 420 -9.42 14.83 15.94
CA LYS A 420 -10.83 15.15 15.70
C LYS A 420 -11.29 14.48 14.41
N PRO A 421 -12.24 13.57 14.47
CA PRO A 421 -12.86 13.03 13.26
C PRO A 421 -13.58 14.16 12.53
N VAL A 422 -13.45 14.21 11.21
CA VAL A 422 -14.39 14.97 10.38
C VAL A 422 -15.70 14.18 10.41
N THR A 423 -16.73 14.78 11.01
CA THR A 423 -18.10 14.23 11.06
C THR A 423 -18.74 14.22 9.68
#